data_8c6f80c1841254e6f4c40e0135bbdbbd
#
_entry.id   8c6f80c1841254e6f4c40e0135bbdbbd
#
_cell.length_a   1.000
_cell.length_b   1.000
_cell.length_c   1.000
_cell.angle_alpha   90.00
_cell.angle_beta   90.00
_cell.angle_gamma   90.00
#
_symmetry.space_group_name_H-M   'P 1'
#
loop_
_entity.id
_entity.type
_entity.pdbx_description
1 polymer ?
#
loop_
_entity_poly.entity_id
_entity_poly.type
_entity_poly.pdbx_seq_one_letter_code
_entity_poly.pdbx_strand_id
1 'polypeptide(L)'
;MAVTTGIICPMPVIVSLDIETTGLDPKNDSIIEIGAVKFNGNRVLDEFSTLINPRKPINSFITNLTGITNAMVMNAPLLADVYPQLETFIGDHPILGQNVGFDISFFQRYGAFKANPVIDTYELAAVLMPSAPRYGLGSLCHQLGVILSEAHRAINDARATMGVYNKLYEKLFQLPIDLIAEMVQQSQGLTWAAELPFRWVLQDLIKQGIQPKRVLDKEGGLLFEFGKPVRTKPLQPEAELQPINVEELAAVLEPGGAFSQH
;
A
#
# COMPACT_ATOMS: atom_id res chain seq x y z
N MET A 1 30.97 -9.14 -0.98
CA MET A 1 31.10 -9.31 -2.44
C MET A 1 30.06 -8.43 -3.10
N ALA A 2 30.49 -7.45 -3.90
CA ALA A 2 29.58 -6.56 -4.59
C ALA A 2 28.76 -7.39 -5.59
N VAL A 3 27.43 -7.33 -5.47
CA VAL A 3 26.53 -7.93 -6.46
C VAL A 3 26.71 -7.09 -7.73
N THR A 4 27.35 -7.72 -8.71
CA THR A 4 27.50 -7.18 -10.07
C THR A 4 26.10 -6.87 -10.59
N THR A 5 25.91 -5.69 -11.13
CA THR A 5 24.74 -5.24 -11.88
C THR A 5 24.48 -6.16 -13.08
N GLY A 6 23.99 -7.36 -12.81
CA GLY A 6 23.51 -8.32 -13.79
C GLY A 6 22.05 -8.01 -14.11
N ILE A 7 21.74 -8.07 -15.39
CA ILE A 7 20.47 -7.87 -16.07
C ILE A 7 19.28 -8.13 -15.14
N ILE A 8 18.75 -7.06 -14.54
CA ILE A 8 17.46 -7.10 -13.86
C ILE A 8 16.45 -7.39 -14.98
N CYS A 9 15.77 -8.52 -14.91
CA CYS A 9 14.65 -8.80 -15.81
C CYS A 9 13.71 -7.59 -15.77
N PRO A 10 13.20 -7.09 -16.90
CA PRO A 10 12.36 -5.91 -16.88
C PRO A 10 11.19 -6.17 -15.92
N MET A 11 11.08 -5.30 -14.90
CA MET A 11 9.95 -5.34 -13.99
C MET A 11 8.65 -5.30 -14.81
N PRO A 12 7.59 -5.98 -14.38
CA PRO A 12 6.30 -5.85 -15.05
C PRO A 12 5.81 -4.40 -14.99
N VAL A 13 4.93 -4.04 -15.90
CA VAL A 13 4.22 -2.76 -15.83
C VAL A 13 3.23 -2.85 -14.68
N ILE A 14 3.20 -1.83 -13.84
CA ILE A 14 2.35 -1.70 -12.65
C ILE A 14 1.62 -0.36 -12.74
N VAL A 15 0.42 -0.29 -12.17
CA VAL A 15 -0.32 0.97 -12.03
C VAL A 15 -0.46 1.30 -10.54
N SER A 16 0.19 2.36 -10.08
CA SER A 16 -0.05 2.92 -8.76
C SER A 16 -1.32 3.74 -8.80
N LEU A 17 -2.27 3.45 -7.92
CA LEU A 17 -3.58 4.10 -7.83
C LEU A 17 -3.75 4.70 -6.44
N ASP A 18 -4.28 5.90 -6.40
CA ASP A 18 -4.70 6.59 -5.19
C ASP A 18 -5.96 7.41 -5.46
N ILE A 19 -6.82 7.59 -4.47
CA ILE A 19 -8.05 8.38 -4.58
C ILE A 19 -8.23 9.30 -3.37
N GLU A 20 -8.82 10.48 -3.64
CA GLU A 20 -9.38 11.31 -2.58
C GLU A 20 -10.90 11.15 -2.53
N THR A 21 -11.48 11.20 -1.32
CA THR A 21 -12.90 10.91 -1.10
C THR A 21 -13.55 11.92 -0.17
N THR A 22 -14.89 11.94 -0.13
CA THR A 22 -15.64 12.78 0.81
C THR A 22 -15.66 12.25 2.24
N GLY A 23 -15.15 11.04 2.47
CA GLY A 23 -15.10 10.34 3.75
C GLY A 23 -14.66 8.88 3.57
N LEU A 24 -14.77 8.07 4.60
CA LEU A 24 -14.16 6.74 4.68
C LEU A 24 -15.09 5.58 4.32
N ASP A 25 -16.38 5.81 4.14
CA ASP A 25 -17.36 4.76 3.88
C ASP A 25 -17.68 4.64 2.37
N PRO A 26 -17.21 3.60 1.67
CA PRO A 26 -17.45 3.42 0.24
C PRO A 26 -18.93 3.28 -0.15
N LYS A 27 -19.83 3.05 0.82
CA LYS A 27 -21.28 2.99 0.58
C LYS A 27 -21.91 4.38 0.58
N ASN A 28 -21.46 5.24 1.48
CA ASN A 28 -22.05 6.55 1.74
C ASN A 28 -21.17 7.70 1.20
N ASP A 29 -19.89 7.48 0.98
CA ASP A 29 -18.98 8.50 0.49
C ASP A 29 -18.70 8.37 -1.01
N SER A 30 -18.05 9.39 -1.56
CA SER A 30 -17.83 9.49 -3.00
C SER A 30 -16.38 9.89 -3.28
N ILE A 31 -15.84 9.40 -4.38
CA ILE A 31 -14.55 9.84 -4.90
C ILE A 31 -14.66 11.30 -5.35
N ILE A 32 -13.63 12.10 -5.07
CA ILE A 32 -13.47 13.50 -5.49
C ILE A 32 -12.23 13.75 -6.34
N GLU A 33 -11.23 12.88 -6.28
CA GLU A 33 -10.06 12.89 -7.16
C GLU A 33 -9.58 11.45 -7.39
N ILE A 34 -9.03 11.19 -8.57
CA ILE A 34 -8.34 9.95 -8.93
C ILE A 34 -6.97 10.31 -9.45
N GLY A 35 -5.93 9.65 -8.94
CA GLY A 35 -4.57 9.70 -9.42
C GLY A 35 -4.06 8.30 -9.72
N ALA A 36 -3.53 8.08 -10.93
CA ALA A 36 -2.91 6.82 -11.26
C ALA A 36 -1.63 7.02 -12.08
N VAL A 37 -0.61 6.24 -11.78
CA VAL A 37 0.70 6.28 -12.45
C VAL A 37 1.03 4.90 -12.99
N LYS A 38 1.12 4.78 -14.31
CA LYS A 38 1.58 3.58 -14.97
C LYS A 38 3.10 3.62 -15.11
N PHE A 39 3.78 2.60 -14.61
CA PHE A 39 5.24 2.61 -14.56
C PHE A 39 5.87 1.23 -14.75
N ASN A 40 7.16 1.23 -15.05
CA ASN A 40 8.02 0.06 -15.09
C ASN A 40 9.35 0.40 -14.41
N GLY A 41 9.59 -0.15 -13.22
CA GLY A 41 10.71 0.26 -12.38
C GLY A 41 10.64 1.75 -12.04
N ASN A 42 11.72 2.48 -12.32
CA ASN A 42 11.77 3.93 -12.08
C ASN A 42 11.20 4.78 -13.23
N ARG A 43 10.75 4.14 -14.31
CA ARG A 43 10.25 4.85 -15.49
C ARG A 43 8.73 4.97 -15.45
N VAL A 44 8.24 6.20 -15.36
CA VAL A 44 6.84 6.54 -15.60
C VAL A 44 6.54 6.37 -17.09
N LEU A 45 5.51 5.63 -17.41
CA LEU A 45 5.06 5.36 -18.80
C LEU A 45 3.90 6.27 -19.17
N ASP A 46 2.96 6.46 -18.22
CA ASP A 46 1.76 7.26 -18.44
C ASP A 46 1.15 7.67 -17.10
N GLU A 47 0.30 8.69 -17.08
CA GLU A 47 -0.36 9.20 -15.88
C GLU A 47 -1.83 9.51 -16.17
N PHE A 48 -2.67 9.25 -15.20
CA PHE A 48 -4.09 9.56 -15.21
C PHE A 48 -4.42 10.37 -13.97
N SER A 49 -4.97 11.56 -14.15
CA SER A 49 -5.38 12.43 -13.04
C SER A 49 -6.63 13.19 -13.39
N THR A 50 -7.63 13.15 -12.50
CA THR A 50 -8.88 13.87 -12.72
C THR A 50 -9.60 14.12 -11.40
N LEU A 51 -10.23 15.29 -11.29
CA LEU A 51 -11.24 15.56 -10.28
C LEU A 51 -12.55 14.87 -10.67
N ILE A 52 -13.35 14.53 -9.66
CA ILE A 52 -14.65 13.88 -9.81
C ILE A 52 -15.72 14.70 -9.11
N ASN A 53 -16.86 14.92 -9.76
CA ASN A 53 -18.00 15.54 -9.11
C ASN A 53 -18.73 14.51 -8.22
N PRO A 54 -18.72 14.66 -6.89
CA PRO A 54 -19.35 13.70 -5.96
C PRO A 54 -20.87 13.81 -5.91
N ARG A 55 -21.48 14.82 -6.57
CA ARG A 55 -22.90 15.18 -6.48
C ARG A 55 -23.41 15.44 -5.05
N LYS A 56 -22.50 15.74 -4.14
CA LYS A 56 -22.81 16.11 -2.75
C LYS A 56 -21.73 17.09 -2.24
N PRO A 57 -22.05 17.87 -1.19
CA PRO A 57 -21.07 18.79 -0.61
C PRO A 57 -19.86 18.07 -0.03
N ILE A 58 -18.67 18.63 -0.27
CA ILE A 58 -17.43 18.26 0.43
C ILE A 58 -17.43 19.04 1.74
N ASN A 59 -17.25 18.35 2.87
CA ASN A 59 -17.18 18.99 4.16
C ASN A 59 -15.84 19.75 4.35
N SER A 60 -15.80 20.65 5.32
CA SER A 60 -14.62 21.50 5.56
C SER A 60 -13.38 20.71 6.01
N PHE A 61 -13.56 19.57 6.71
CA PHE A 61 -12.45 18.74 7.12
C PHE A 61 -11.74 18.14 5.89
N ILE A 62 -12.48 17.55 4.95
CA ILE A 62 -11.91 17.01 3.71
C ILE A 62 -11.27 18.11 2.85
N THR A 63 -11.95 19.28 2.74
CA THR A 63 -11.36 20.42 2.01
C THR A 63 -10.04 20.88 2.64
N ASN A 64 -9.95 20.94 3.97
CA ASN A 64 -8.71 21.32 4.65
C ASN A 64 -7.61 20.26 4.49
N LEU A 65 -7.99 18.98 4.42
CA LEU A 65 -7.05 17.86 4.27
C LEU A 65 -6.48 17.81 2.85
N THR A 66 -7.36 17.86 1.83
CA THR A 66 -7.01 17.59 0.42
C THR A 66 -6.76 18.86 -0.40
N GLY A 67 -7.20 20.01 0.10
CA GLY A 67 -7.25 21.26 -0.66
C GLY A 67 -8.37 21.29 -1.72
N ILE A 68 -9.14 20.20 -1.89
CA ILE A 68 -10.19 20.11 -2.91
C ILE A 68 -11.47 20.79 -2.38
N THR A 69 -11.92 21.81 -3.10
CA THR A 69 -13.11 22.58 -2.76
C THR A 69 -14.32 22.17 -3.58
N ASN A 70 -15.52 22.49 -3.07
CA ASN A 70 -16.78 22.30 -3.82
C ASN A 70 -16.75 22.99 -5.20
N ALA A 71 -16.13 24.17 -5.30
CA ALA A 71 -16.01 24.91 -6.55
C ALA A 71 -15.16 24.15 -7.59
N MET A 72 -14.09 23.48 -7.16
CA MET A 72 -13.21 22.71 -8.05
C MET A 72 -13.91 21.52 -8.68
N VAL A 73 -14.78 20.82 -7.94
CA VAL A 73 -15.45 19.60 -8.38
C VAL A 73 -16.80 19.86 -9.04
N MET A 74 -17.35 21.07 -8.95
CA MET A 74 -18.72 21.37 -9.43
C MET A 74 -18.90 21.06 -10.91
N ASN A 75 -17.92 21.35 -11.74
CA ASN A 75 -17.93 21.11 -13.18
C ASN A 75 -17.08 19.89 -13.60
N ALA A 76 -16.56 19.13 -12.64
CA ALA A 76 -15.81 17.92 -12.93
C ALA A 76 -16.73 16.80 -13.48
N PRO A 77 -16.20 15.84 -14.24
CA PRO A 77 -16.98 14.72 -14.73
C PRO A 77 -17.48 13.85 -13.56
N LEU A 78 -18.52 13.05 -13.85
CA LEU A 78 -18.98 12.04 -12.91
C LEU A 78 -18.07 10.81 -12.94
N LEU A 79 -18.00 10.07 -11.83
CA LEU A 79 -17.23 8.83 -11.79
C LEU A 79 -17.65 7.84 -12.89
N ALA A 80 -18.95 7.75 -13.21
CA ALA A 80 -19.45 6.86 -14.27
C ALA A 80 -18.91 7.21 -15.66
N ASP A 81 -18.63 8.48 -15.92
CA ASP A 81 -18.10 8.95 -17.21
C ASP A 81 -16.56 8.73 -17.29
N VAL A 82 -15.89 8.74 -16.15
CA VAL A 82 -14.43 8.59 -16.02
C VAL A 82 -14.01 7.12 -15.91
N TYR A 83 -14.85 6.30 -15.27
CA TYR A 83 -14.51 4.91 -14.97
C TYR A 83 -14.05 4.09 -16.19
N PRO A 84 -14.73 4.13 -17.38
CA PRO A 84 -14.26 3.37 -18.54
C PRO A 84 -12.86 3.78 -19.02
N GLN A 85 -12.48 5.05 -18.85
CA GLN A 85 -11.15 5.55 -19.21
C GLN A 85 -10.10 5.04 -18.21
N LEU A 86 -10.41 5.06 -16.90
CA LEU A 86 -9.56 4.52 -15.86
C LEU A 86 -9.38 3.00 -16.04
N GLU A 87 -10.46 2.26 -16.34
CA GLU A 87 -10.41 0.82 -16.60
C GLU A 87 -9.49 0.50 -17.78
N THR A 88 -9.62 1.26 -18.88
CA THR A 88 -8.73 1.14 -20.03
C THR A 88 -7.28 1.49 -19.68
N PHE A 89 -7.07 2.54 -18.88
CA PHE A 89 -5.75 2.94 -18.41
C PHE A 89 -5.11 1.86 -17.56
N ILE A 90 -5.82 1.27 -16.62
CA ILE A 90 -5.30 0.19 -15.76
C ILE A 90 -5.08 -1.09 -16.58
N GLY A 91 -6.06 -1.49 -17.40
CA GLY A 91 -6.02 -2.75 -18.16
C GLY A 91 -5.85 -3.95 -17.23
N ASP A 92 -5.03 -4.93 -17.65
CA ASP A 92 -4.76 -6.16 -16.88
C ASP A 92 -3.56 -6.03 -15.94
N HIS A 93 -3.02 -4.80 -15.76
CA HIS A 93 -1.84 -4.60 -14.94
C HIS A 93 -2.16 -4.74 -13.45
N PRO A 94 -1.17 -5.16 -12.63
CA PRO A 94 -1.27 -5.11 -11.18
C PRO A 94 -1.52 -3.69 -10.68
N ILE A 95 -2.39 -3.56 -9.68
CA ILE A 95 -2.70 -2.31 -9.01
C ILE A 95 -1.88 -2.23 -7.72
N LEU A 96 -1.10 -1.17 -7.63
CA LEU A 96 -0.32 -0.82 -6.45
C LEU A 96 -1.02 0.31 -5.69
N GLY A 97 -1.04 0.24 -4.38
CA GLY A 97 -1.49 1.35 -3.53
C GLY A 97 -0.91 1.27 -2.12
N GLN A 98 -1.21 2.27 -1.34
CA GLN A 98 -0.90 2.35 0.08
C GLN A 98 -2.19 2.09 0.87
N ASN A 99 -2.34 0.91 1.48
CA ASN A 99 -3.63 0.43 2.01
C ASN A 99 -4.70 0.35 0.90
N VAL A 100 -4.29 -0.21 -0.22
CA VAL A 100 -5.00 -0.21 -1.51
C VAL A 100 -6.41 -0.80 -1.46
N GLY A 101 -6.69 -1.63 -0.46
CA GLY A 101 -8.04 -2.16 -0.21
C GLY A 101 -9.08 -1.06 0.00
N PHE A 102 -8.68 0.08 0.59
CA PHE A 102 -9.54 1.25 0.72
C PHE A 102 -9.92 1.80 -0.66
N ASP A 103 -8.95 2.11 -1.50
CA ASP A 103 -9.16 2.70 -2.83
C ASP A 103 -10.04 1.79 -3.70
N ILE A 104 -9.71 0.50 -3.78
CA ILE A 104 -10.46 -0.48 -4.57
C ILE A 104 -11.92 -0.59 -4.07
N SER A 105 -12.16 -0.45 -2.77
CA SER A 105 -13.51 -0.58 -2.20
C SER A 105 -14.52 0.41 -2.78
N PHE A 106 -14.08 1.60 -3.16
CA PHE A 106 -14.93 2.62 -3.80
C PHE A 106 -15.34 2.27 -5.23
N PHE A 107 -14.61 1.36 -5.88
CA PHE A 107 -14.93 0.88 -7.23
C PHE A 107 -15.71 -0.44 -7.24
N GLN A 108 -15.89 -1.11 -6.10
CA GLN A 108 -16.54 -2.43 -6.02
C GLN A 108 -17.96 -2.44 -6.60
N ARG A 109 -18.72 -1.34 -6.43
CA ARG A 109 -20.07 -1.21 -7.01
C ARG A 109 -20.12 -1.25 -8.54
N TYR A 110 -18.97 -0.98 -9.19
CA TYR A 110 -18.82 -1.07 -10.65
C TYR A 110 -18.31 -2.43 -11.09
N GLY A 111 -18.07 -3.35 -10.15
CA GLY A 111 -17.46 -4.65 -10.44
C GLY A 111 -15.99 -4.56 -10.85
N ALA A 112 -15.36 -3.41 -10.60
CA ALA A 112 -14.02 -3.05 -11.06
C ALA A 112 -12.91 -3.92 -10.45
N PHE A 113 -11.84 -4.09 -11.21
CA PHE A 113 -10.52 -4.57 -10.78
C PHE A 113 -10.49 -5.96 -10.12
N LYS A 114 -11.55 -6.77 -10.30
CA LYS A 114 -11.64 -8.11 -9.67
C LYS A 114 -10.56 -9.08 -10.15
N ALA A 115 -10.09 -8.90 -11.37
CA ALA A 115 -9.08 -9.77 -12.00
C ALA A 115 -7.66 -9.22 -11.86
N ASN A 116 -7.50 -7.93 -11.50
CA ASN A 116 -6.20 -7.33 -11.37
C ASN A 116 -5.50 -7.83 -10.10
N PRO A 117 -4.25 -8.31 -10.19
CA PRO A 117 -3.44 -8.54 -9.01
C PRO A 117 -3.24 -7.24 -8.22
N VAL A 118 -3.20 -7.34 -6.90
CA VAL A 118 -3.09 -6.18 -6.01
C VAL A 118 -1.78 -6.24 -5.26
N ILE A 119 -1.12 -5.09 -5.12
CA ILE A 119 0.10 -4.91 -4.34
C ILE A 119 -0.13 -3.79 -3.34
N ASP A 120 0.17 -4.06 -2.05
CA ASP A 120 0.02 -3.09 -0.98
C ASP A 120 1.39 -2.73 -0.38
N THR A 121 1.75 -1.44 -0.47
CA THR A 121 3.01 -0.95 0.11
C THR A 121 3.01 -0.95 1.63
N TYR A 122 1.84 -0.84 2.28
CA TYR A 122 1.72 -0.98 3.73
C TYR A 122 2.11 -2.39 4.18
N GLU A 123 1.52 -3.43 3.58
CA GLU A 123 1.83 -4.82 3.89
C GLU A 123 3.28 -5.17 3.57
N LEU A 124 3.77 -4.72 2.41
CA LEU A 124 5.14 -4.94 1.97
C LEU A 124 6.15 -4.29 2.93
N ALA A 125 5.90 -3.06 3.36
CA ALA A 125 6.74 -2.36 4.32
C ALA A 125 6.70 -3.01 5.71
N ALA A 126 5.55 -3.49 6.17
CA ALA A 126 5.42 -4.17 7.45
C ALA A 126 6.32 -5.41 7.53
N VAL A 127 6.49 -6.12 6.43
CA VAL A 127 7.39 -7.29 6.35
C VAL A 127 8.86 -6.88 6.21
N LEU A 128 9.18 -5.91 5.34
CA LEU A 128 10.55 -5.55 5.00
C LEU A 128 11.21 -4.57 5.99
N MET A 129 10.40 -3.89 6.76
CA MET A 129 10.84 -2.87 7.72
C MET A 129 10.13 -3.06 9.07
N PRO A 130 10.25 -4.23 9.73
CA PRO A 130 9.49 -4.57 10.94
C PRO A 130 9.76 -3.63 12.12
N SER A 131 10.86 -2.88 12.08
CA SER A 131 11.23 -1.91 13.11
C SER A 131 10.81 -0.47 12.75
N ALA A 132 10.08 -0.26 11.65
CA ALA A 132 9.61 1.06 11.28
C ALA A 132 8.59 1.58 12.31
N PRO A 133 8.71 2.84 12.75
CA PRO A 133 7.81 3.39 13.79
C PRO A 133 6.37 3.56 13.29
N ARG A 134 6.19 3.78 11.99
CA ARG A 134 4.88 3.96 11.32
C ARG A 134 4.98 3.54 9.86
N TYR A 135 3.85 3.08 9.32
CA TYR A 135 3.73 2.58 7.94
C TYR A 135 2.84 3.47 7.05
N GLY A 136 2.41 4.64 7.50
CA GLY A 136 1.71 5.60 6.63
C GLY A 136 2.64 6.14 5.54
N LEU A 137 2.08 6.53 4.39
CA LEU A 137 2.82 6.94 3.18
C LEU A 137 3.90 8.00 3.49
N GLY A 138 3.53 9.09 4.16
CA GLY A 138 4.48 10.16 4.52
C GLY A 138 5.66 9.66 5.37
N SER A 139 5.38 8.76 6.34
CA SER A 139 6.42 8.15 7.18
C SER A 139 7.35 7.25 6.37
N LEU A 140 6.80 6.43 5.47
CA LEU A 140 7.60 5.57 4.59
C LEU A 140 8.43 6.40 3.61
N CYS A 141 7.86 7.46 3.04
CA CYS A 141 8.59 8.39 2.18
C CYS A 141 9.81 8.98 2.90
N HIS A 142 9.62 9.48 4.12
CA HIS A 142 10.71 10.02 4.93
C HIS A 142 11.79 8.96 5.22
N GLN A 143 11.40 7.75 5.64
CA GLN A 143 12.33 6.67 6.00
C GLN A 143 13.11 6.13 4.79
N LEU A 144 12.51 6.14 3.60
CA LEU A 144 13.08 5.60 2.36
C LEU A 144 13.71 6.66 1.46
N GLY A 145 13.67 7.94 1.86
CA GLY A 145 14.18 9.05 1.07
C GLY A 145 13.39 9.30 -0.22
N VAL A 146 12.08 9.05 -0.19
CA VAL A 146 11.17 9.32 -1.31
C VAL A 146 10.55 10.72 -1.14
N ILE A 147 10.50 11.49 -2.21
CA ILE A 147 9.89 12.81 -2.21
C ILE A 147 8.37 12.66 -2.27
N LEU A 148 7.67 13.25 -1.31
CA LEU A 148 6.22 13.41 -1.31
C LEU A 148 5.91 14.90 -1.49
N SER A 149 5.49 15.29 -2.68
CA SER A 149 5.11 16.68 -3.00
C SER A 149 3.62 16.84 -2.78
N GLU A 150 3.21 17.86 -2.03
CA GLU A 150 1.79 18.17 -1.82
C GLU A 150 0.96 16.93 -1.47
N ALA A 151 1.18 16.37 -0.28
CA ALA A 151 0.40 15.25 0.23
C ALA A 151 -1.12 15.52 0.14
N HIS A 152 -1.91 14.46 0.02
CA HIS A 152 -3.36 14.51 -0.16
C HIS A 152 -3.79 15.12 -1.51
N ARG A 153 -3.01 14.85 -2.54
CA ARG A 153 -3.37 14.98 -3.94
C ARG A 153 -3.11 13.63 -4.61
N ALA A 154 -4.17 13.02 -5.08
CA ALA A 154 -4.14 11.62 -5.52
C ALA A 154 -2.99 11.28 -6.48
N ILE A 155 -2.69 12.15 -7.45
CA ILE A 155 -1.57 11.89 -8.38
C ILE A 155 -0.20 11.94 -7.70
N ASN A 156 -0.02 12.82 -6.70
CA ASN A 156 1.24 12.93 -5.97
C ASN A 156 1.44 11.75 -5.02
N ASP A 157 0.36 11.31 -4.37
CA ASP A 157 0.37 10.15 -3.47
C ASP A 157 0.59 8.86 -4.27
N ALA A 158 0.00 8.71 -5.46
CA ALA A 158 0.30 7.61 -6.38
C ALA A 158 1.76 7.59 -6.83
N ARG A 159 2.38 8.76 -7.15
CA ARG A 159 3.81 8.86 -7.47
C ARG A 159 4.71 8.50 -6.29
N ALA A 160 4.36 8.97 -5.09
CA ALA A 160 5.09 8.66 -3.88
C ALA A 160 5.02 7.17 -3.54
N THR A 161 3.82 6.57 -3.70
CA THR A 161 3.59 5.14 -3.51
C THR A 161 4.43 4.31 -4.49
N MET A 162 4.53 4.70 -5.77
CA MET A 162 5.47 4.11 -6.72
C MET A 162 6.92 4.20 -6.22
N GLY A 163 7.34 5.37 -5.72
CA GLY A 163 8.69 5.58 -5.17
C GLY A 163 8.98 4.69 -3.96
N VAL A 164 8.04 4.61 -3.02
CA VAL A 164 8.11 3.72 -1.85
C VAL A 164 8.20 2.26 -2.29
N TYR A 165 7.36 1.83 -3.22
CA TYR A 165 7.39 0.47 -3.77
C TYR A 165 8.74 0.13 -4.37
N ASN A 166 9.32 1.00 -5.20
CA ASN A 166 10.62 0.75 -5.81
C ASN A 166 11.72 0.58 -4.75
N LYS A 167 11.70 1.38 -3.68
CA LYS A 167 12.64 1.24 -2.56
C LYS A 167 12.45 -0.05 -1.77
N LEU A 168 11.22 -0.47 -1.56
CA LEU A 168 10.90 -1.75 -0.93
C LEU A 168 11.28 -2.92 -1.83
N TYR A 169 11.06 -2.81 -3.14
CA TYR A 169 11.45 -3.83 -4.11
C TYR A 169 12.97 -4.03 -4.15
N GLU A 170 13.77 -2.94 -4.09
CA GLU A 170 15.22 -3.01 -3.94
C GLU A 170 15.64 -3.79 -2.68
N LYS A 171 14.91 -3.65 -1.56
CA LYS A 171 15.18 -4.38 -0.31
C LYS A 171 14.89 -5.88 -0.42
N LEU A 172 13.94 -6.30 -1.25
CA LEU A 172 13.65 -7.73 -1.48
C LEU A 172 14.87 -8.49 -2.00
N PHE A 173 15.66 -7.89 -2.89
CA PHE A 173 16.90 -8.50 -3.40
C PHE A 173 18.00 -8.63 -2.34
N GLN A 174 17.86 -7.98 -1.18
CA GLN A 174 18.81 -8.10 -0.08
C GLN A 174 18.48 -9.29 0.84
N LEU A 175 17.29 -9.86 0.71
CA LEU A 175 16.90 -11.03 1.51
C LEU A 175 17.55 -12.31 0.99
N PRO A 176 17.83 -13.28 1.88
CA PRO A 176 18.25 -14.61 1.47
C PRO A 176 17.19 -15.26 0.56
N ILE A 177 17.62 -15.89 -0.54
CA ILE A 177 16.70 -16.54 -1.47
C ILE A 177 15.86 -17.63 -0.80
N ASP A 178 16.42 -18.34 0.16
CA ASP A 178 15.73 -19.37 0.94
C ASP A 178 14.52 -18.78 1.69
N LEU A 179 14.69 -17.58 2.29
CA LEU A 179 13.61 -16.87 2.96
C LEU A 179 12.52 -16.43 1.97
N ILE A 180 12.92 -15.87 0.82
CA ILE A 180 11.97 -15.44 -0.22
C ILE A 180 11.16 -16.65 -0.71
N ALA A 181 11.83 -17.79 -1.00
CA ALA A 181 11.18 -19.01 -1.46
C ALA A 181 10.16 -19.53 -0.46
N GLU A 182 10.51 -19.47 0.82
CA GLU A 182 9.62 -19.87 1.89
C GLU A 182 8.41 -18.96 2.03
N MET A 183 8.60 -17.64 2.03
CA MET A 183 7.49 -16.69 2.08
C MET A 183 6.52 -16.89 0.93
N VAL A 184 7.02 -17.12 -0.30
CA VAL A 184 6.19 -17.43 -1.47
C VAL A 184 5.44 -18.76 -1.30
N GLN A 185 6.04 -19.74 -0.66
CA GLN A 185 5.39 -21.02 -0.44
C GLN A 185 4.31 -20.93 0.64
N GLN A 186 4.60 -20.26 1.75
CA GLN A 186 3.64 -20.12 2.86
C GLN A 186 2.49 -19.17 2.53
N SER A 187 2.66 -18.27 1.56
CA SER A 187 1.59 -17.37 1.09
C SER A 187 0.57 -18.07 0.18
N GLN A 188 0.83 -19.28 -0.30
CA GLN A 188 -0.09 -20.00 -1.18
C GLN A 188 -1.45 -20.20 -0.50
N GLY A 189 -2.50 -19.72 -1.17
CA GLY A 189 -3.88 -19.79 -0.67
C GLY A 189 -4.25 -18.70 0.34
N LEU A 190 -3.34 -17.79 0.66
CA LEU A 190 -3.64 -16.60 1.43
C LEU A 190 -3.99 -15.43 0.52
N THR A 191 -4.84 -14.53 1.01
CA THR A 191 -5.05 -13.22 0.41
C THR A 191 -4.01 -12.26 0.98
N TRP A 192 -2.83 -12.18 0.34
CA TRP A 192 -1.73 -11.35 0.80
C TRP A 192 -1.26 -10.43 -0.33
N ALA A 193 -1.50 -9.14 -0.19
CA ALA A 193 -1.23 -8.16 -1.23
C ALA A 193 0.27 -7.83 -1.42
N ALA A 194 1.16 -8.37 -0.57
CA ALA A 194 2.60 -8.26 -0.76
C ALA A 194 3.23 -9.49 -1.44
N GLU A 195 2.49 -10.56 -1.74
CA GLU A 195 3.04 -11.82 -2.28
C GLU A 195 3.70 -11.62 -3.65
N LEU A 196 3.06 -10.87 -4.52
CA LEU A 196 3.45 -10.78 -5.94
C LEU A 196 4.90 -10.26 -6.14
N PRO A 197 5.36 -9.21 -5.45
CA PRO A 197 6.77 -8.79 -5.50
C PRO A 197 7.76 -9.87 -5.06
N PHE A 198 7.45 -10.64 -4.00
CA PHE A 198 8.30 -11.76 -3.57
C PHE A 198 8.43 -12.83 -4.64
N ARG A 199 7.31 -13.18 -5.28
CA ARG A 199 7.28 -14.16 -6.37
C ARG A 199 8.11 -13.70 -7.57
N TRP A 200 8.04 -12.43 -7.95
CA TRP A 200 8.84 -11.90 -9.05
C TRP A 200 10.33 -11.92 -8.74
N VAL A 201 10.73 -11.47 -7.55
CA VAL A 201 12.14 -11.50 -7.14
C VAL A 201 12.67 -12.94 -7.09
N LEU A 202 11.90 -13.89 -6.56
CA LEU A 202 12.27 -15.31 -6.56
C LEU A 202 12.50 -15.83 -7.98
N GLN A 203 11.57 -15.54 -8.91
CA GLN A 203 11.69 -15.94 -10.30
C GLN A 203 12.93 -15.35 -10.97
N ASP A 204 13.22 -14.08 -10.70
CA ASP A 204 14.38 -13.39 -11.29
C ASP A 204 15.69 -13.94 -10.74
N LEU A 205 15.79 -14.22 -9.44
CA LEU A 205 16.97 -14.85 -8.84
C LEU A 205 17.20 -16.26 -9.41
N ILE A 206 16.14 -17.04 -9.58
CA ILE A 206 16.23 -18.39 -10.20
C ILE A 206 16.69 -18.29 -11.66
N LYS A 207 16.18 -17.35 -12.47
CA LYS A 207 16.63 -17.11 -13.84
C LYS A 207 18.12 -16.72 -13.92
N GLN A 208 18.63 -16.04 -12.89
CA GLN A 208 20.05 -15.70 -12.75
C GLN A 208 20.92 -16.89 -12.29
N GLY A 209 20.34 -18.07 -12.10
CA GLY A 209 21.05 -19.28 -11.67
C GLY A 209 21.21 -19.40 -10.15
N ILE A 210 20.62 -18.48 -9.37
CA ILE A 210 20.61 -18.54 -7.92
C ILE A 210 19.46 -19.45 -7.50
N GLN A 211 19.77 -20.57 -6.84
CA GLN A 211 18.77 -21.54 -6.41
C GLN A 211 18.65 -21.55 -4.89
N PRO A 212 17.43 -21.66 -4.34
CA PRO A 212 17.26 -21.87 -2.91
C PRO A 212 17.92 -23.20 -2.52
N LYS A 213 18.70 -23.20 -1.46
CA LYS A 213 19.45 -24.38 -1.00
C LYS A 213 18.57 -25.38 -0.24
N ARG A 214 17.44 -24.94 0.25
CA ARG A 214 16.48 -25.73 1.01
C ARG A 214 15.11 -25.63 0.36
N VAL A 215 14.67 -26.76 -0.17
CA VAL A 215 13.26 -27.08 -0.33
C VAL A 215 12.82 -27.57 1.05
N LEU A 216 11.64 -27.17 1.49
CA LEU A 216 11.02 -27.59 2.75
C LEU A 216 11.27 -29.07 3.04
N ASP A 217 11.31 -29.44 4.32
CA ASP A 217 11.26 -30.82 4.70
C ASP A 217 10.01 -31.52 4.12
N LYS A 218 10.00 -32.83 4.08
CA LYS A 218 8.91 -33.62 3.50
C LYS A 218 7.57 -33.42 4.19
N GLU A 219 7.53 -32.73 5.32
CA GLU A 219 6.36 -32.43 6.15
C GLU A 219 5.92 -30.96 6.04
N GLY A 220 6.63 -30.13 5.22
CA GLY A 220 6.28 -28.72 5.00
C GLY A 220 6.68 -27.79 6.16
N GLY A 221 7.59 -28.23 7.03
CA GLY A 221 8.06 -27.42 8.15
C GLY A 221 9.16 -26.44 7.78
N LEU A 222 9.12 -25.26 8.39
CA LEU A 222 10.17 -24.24 8.38
C LEU A 222 11.47 -24.81 8.98
N LEU A 223 12.51 -25.00 8.16
CA LEU A 223 13.85 -25.35 8.63
C LEU A 223 14.72 -24.10 8.94
N PHE A 224 14.13 -23.02 9.40
CA PHE A 224 14.89 -21.96 10.05
C PHE A 224 15.03 -22.29 11.54
N GLU A 225 16.26 -22.59 11.99
CA GLU A 225 16.61 -22.28 13.36
C GLU A 225 16.62 -20.75 13.51
N PHE A 226 15.43 -20.15 13.69
CA PHE A 226 15.38 -18.91 14.44
C PHE A 226 16.10 -19.19 15.75
N GLY A 227 17.15 -18.41 16.04
CA GLY A 227 17.86 -18.55 17.31
C GLY A 227 16.83 -18.74 18.41
N LYS A 228 17.07 -19.74 19.29
CA LYS A 228 16.14 -20.29 20.29
C LYS A 228 15.09 -19.29 20.68
N PRO A 229 13.79 -19.59 20.54
CA PRO A 229 12.74 -18.63 20.84
C PRO A 229 13.06 -18.04 22.21
N VAL A 230 13.28 -16.72 22.24
CA VAL A 230 13.31 -16.02 23.52
C VAL A 230 11.99 -16.39 24.15
N ARG A 231 12.03 -17.19 25.24
CA ARG A 231 10.83 -17.48 26.02
C ARG A 231 10.30 -16.14 26.49
N THR A 232 9.45 -15.53 25.67
CA THR A 232 8.58 -14.47 26.16
C THR A 232 7.79 -15.10 27.28
N LYS A 233 7.90 -14.53 28.48
CA LYS A 233 6.97 -14.88 29.56
C LYS A 233 5.57 -14.92 28.95
N PRO A 234 4.74 -15.93 29.25
CA PRO A 234 3.34 -15.92 28.82
C PRO A 234 2.81 -14.52 29.12
N LEU A 235 2.22 -13.86 28.12
CA LEU A 235 1.47 -12.65 28.35
C LEU A 235 0.55 -12.97 29.51
N GLN A 236 0.69 -12.23 30.62
CA GLN A 236 -0.29 -12.33 31.69
C GLN A 236 -1.64 -12.10 31.02
N PRO A 237 -2.69 -12.87 31.37
CA PRO A 237 -4.03 -12.64 30.84
C PRO A 237 -4.28 -11.13 30.96
N GLU A 238 -4.65 -10.51 29.86
CA GLU A 238 -4.95 -9.07 29.82
C GLU A 238 -5.82 -8.76 31.02
N ALA A 239 -5.37 -7.84 31.87
CA ALA A 239 -6.22 -7.29 32.91
C ALA A 239 -7.49 -6.83 32.20
N GLU A 240 -8.66 -7.30 32.67
CA GLU A 240 -9.97 -6.93 32.11
C GLU A 240 -9.93 -5.43 31.78
N LEU A 241 -10.00 -5.10 30.48
CA LEU A 241 -10.03 -3.72 30.05
C LEU A 241 -11.23 -3.08 30.75
N GLN A 242 -10.95 -2.20 31.69
CA GLN A 242 -11.99 -1.39 32.32
C GLN A 242 -12.71 -0.65 31.21
N PRO A 243 -14.04 -0.61 31.20
CA PRO A 243 -14.79 0.12 30.18
C PRO A 243 -14.29 1.56 30.15
N ILE A 244 -13.87 2.02 28.96
CA ILE A 244 -13.38 3.38 28.75
C ILE A 244 -14.47 4.34 29.20
N ASN A 245 -14.16 5.16 30.19
CA ASN A 245 -15.05 6.23 30.62
C ASN A 245 -15.11 7.30 29.52
N VAL A 246 -16.24 7.39 28.83
CA VAL A 246 -16.46 8.31 27.70
C VAL A 246 -16.29 9.77 28.13
N GLU A 247 -16.57 10.11 29.40
CA GLU A 247 -16.39 11.47 29.93
C GLU A 247 -14.91 11.81 30.13
N GLU A 248 -14.06 10.85 30.53
CA GLU A 248 -12.60 11.04 30.59
C GLU A 248 -11.99 11.18 29.19
N LEU A 249 -12.50 10.45 28.21
CA LEU A 249 -12.05 10.57 26.83
C LEU A 249 -12.40 11.94 26.22
N ALA A 250 -13.58 12.46 26.52
CA ALA A 250 -14.02 13.78 26.09
C ALA A 250 -13.13 14.89 26.66
N ALA A 251 -12.76 14.79 27.94
CA ALA A 251 -11.87 15.74 28.60
C ALA A 251 -10.43 15.77 27.99
N VAL A 252 -9.97 14.66 27.46
CA VAL A 252 -8.65 14.54 26.80
C VAL A 252 -8.68 15.12 25.37
N LEU A 253 -9.85 15.15 24.74
CA LEU A 253 -10.06 15.63 23.35
C LEU A 253 -10.51 17.09 23.28
N GLU A 254 -10.79 17.76 24.40
CA GLU A 254 -11.12 19.19 24.42
C GLU A 254 -9.90 20.05 24.04
N PRO A 255 -10.13 21.26 23.42
CA PRO A 255 -9.06 22.21 23.11
C PRO A 255 -8.30 22.61 24.40
N GLY A 256 -7.07 22.12 24.53
CA GLY A 256 -6.24 22.28 25.74
C GLY A 256 -5.97 21.00 26.52
N GLY A 257 -6.55 19.87 26.13
CA GLY A 257 -6.24 18.54 26.68
C GLY A 257 -4.86 18.02 26.26
N ALA A 258 -4.38 16.96 26.93
CA ALA A 258 -3.01 16.45 26.81
C ALA A 258 -2.53 16.07 25.39
N PHE A 259 -3.44 15.93 24.41
CA PHE A 259 -3.11 15.67 23.00
C PHE A 259 -3.02 16.93 22.11
N SER A 260 -3.32 18.13 22.62
CA SER A 260 -3.23 19.36 21.82
C SER A 260 -1.85 20.03 21.87
N GLN A 261 -0.86 19.43 22.54
CA GLN A 261 0.49 20.01 22.75
C GLN A 261 1.62 19.24 22.04
N HIS A 262 1.30 18.36 21.05
CA HIS A 262 2.37 17.69 20.28
C HIS A 262 2.06 17.70 18.79
#